data_fa255f0046fc8b2a8e4b3f3bbb59b066
#
_entry.id   fa255f0046fc8b2a8e4b3f3bbb59b066
#
_cell.length_a   1.000
_cell.length_b   1.000
_cell.length_c   1.000
_cell.angle_alpha   90.00
_cell.angle_beta   90.00
_cell.angle_gamma   90.00
#
_symmetry.space_group_name_H-M   'P 1'
#
loop_
_entity.id
_entity.type
_entity.pdbx_description
1 polymer ?
#
loop_
_entity_poly.entity_id
_entity_poly.type
_entity_poly.pdbx_seq_one_letter_code
_entity_poly.pdbx_strand_id
1 'polypeptide(L)'
;LKNQIKDNIALGFAGAWSRITTFAIAFLIVSCFSACYEQVDGCLDTNALNFSLDADRECDGCCTYPALSIRLVHQWIDADTSFTFRYTSGAFKDGGGNPFVIDRITYYLQNFSLVTDAGTRVSTTDTVLVGYLNDIGFYEDRYIPDDYLLINATVSSAFEVGTLAQNGNFTQLQFELGVDDFMDRILPGSLTNNHPLSLLDTTMYDLNNGRYVSNRLDLARDTTQNAEDLLLQYGAERSTVPVSVAIPGGFPLPAGFNMVVTLQVNYAEWFQNVNNIATATPETIIPQIVAGLPNSFTLVDITVNQQ
;
A
#
# COMPACT_ATOMS: atom_id res chain seq x y z
N LEU A 1 5.14 -3.76 99.41
CA LEU A 1 4.32 -4.39 98.36
C LEU A 1 3.72 -3.38 97.33
N LYS A 2 3.50 -2.13 97.74
CA LYS A 2 2.82 -1.11 96.91
C LYS A 2 3.75 -0.49 95.83
N ASN A 3 5.08 -0.54 96.01
CA ASN A 3 6.05 0.03 95.06
C ASN A 3 6.46 -0.94 93.95
N GLN A 4 6.45 -2.26 94.16
CA GLN A 4 6.81 -3.25 93.11
C GLN A 4 5.74 -3.40 92.02
N ILE A 5 4.46 -3.07 92.36
CA ILE A 5 3.38 -3.16 91.32
C ILE A 5 3.42 -2.01 90.30
N LYS A 6 3.95 -0.83 90.73
CA LYS A 6 4.06 0.32 89.82
C LYS A 6 5.14 0.14 88.78
N ASP A 7 6.27 -0.48 89.09
CA ASP A 7 7.38 -0.66 88.12
C ASP A 7 7.09 -1.74 87.05
N ASN A 8 6.33 -2.76 87.41
CA ASN A 8 5.93 -3.82 86.42
C ASN A 8 4.88 -3.35 85.42
N ILE A 9 4.04 -2.38 85.77
CA ILE A 9 3.04 -1.83 84.81
C ILE A 9 3.73 -0.83 83.91
N ALA A 10 4.71 -0.07 84.27
CA ALA A 10 5.45 0.87 83.42
C ALA A 10 6.31 0.16 82.38
N LEU A 11 6.95 -0.96 82.72
CA LEU A 11 7.75 -1.76 81.77
C LEU A 11 6.90 -2.50 80.74
N GLY A 12 5.67 -2.92 81.07
CA GLY A 12 4.73 -3.56 80.10
C GLY A 12 4.21 -2.60 79.06
N PHE A 13 3.95 -1.36 79.41
CA PHE A 13 3.47 -0.33 78.48
C PHE A 13 4.56 0.17 77.53
N ALA A 14 5.79 0.32 77.96
CA ALA A 14 6.91 0.76 77.13
C ALA A 14 7.23 -0.29 75.97
N GLY A 15 7.18 -1.59 76.32
CA GLY A 15 7.40 -2.67 75.30
C GLY A 15 6.29 -2.83 74.29
N ALA A 16 5.04 -2.56 74.69
CA ALA A 16 3.90 -2.62 73.73
C ALA A 16 3.91 -1.46 72.77
N TRP A 17 4.22 -0.26 73.17
CA TRP A 17 4.33 0.92 72.31
C TRP A 17 5.48 0.80 71.32
N SER A 18 6.62 0.28 71.68
CA SER A 18 7.75 0.03 70.77
C SER A 18 7.42 -0.96 69.71
N ARG A 19 6.67 -2.01 70.00
CA ARG A 19 6.24 -2.98 69.01
C ARG A 19 5.18 -2.42 68.05
N ILE A 20 4.24 -1.62 68.51
CA ILE A 20 3.21 -0.98 67.67
C ILE A 20 3.84 0.03 66.70
N THR A 21 4.81 0.84 67.19
CA THR A 21 5.52 1.80 66.35
C THR A 21 6.36 1.10 65.24
N THR A 22 7.02 -0.02 65.58
CA THR A 22 7.78 -0.81 64.60
C THR A 22 6.89 -1.42 63.52
N PHE A 23 5.72 -1.96 63.92
CA PHE A 23 4.73 -2.49 62.98
C PHE A 23 4.12 -1.39 62.09
N ALA A 24 3.83 -0.22 62.64
CA ALA A 24 3.30 0.91 61.87
C ALA A 24 4.31 1.44 60.86
N ILE A 25 5.59 1.55 61.22
CA ILE A 25 6.66 1.96 60.31
C ILE A 25 6.89 0.90 59.24
N ALA A 26 6.90 -0.39 59.57
CA ALA A 26 7.04 -1.48 58.58
C ALA A 26 5.86 -1.51 57.61
N PHE A 27 4.63 -1.29 58.08
CA PHE A 27 3.44 -1.21 57.23
C PHE A 27 3.47 0.02 56.32
N LEU A 28 3.94 1.17 56.79
CA LEU A 28 4.10 2.40 56.02
C LEU A 28 5.14 2.22 54.90
N ILE A 29 6.27 1.56 55.22
CA ILE A 29 7.31 1.26 54.23
C ILE A 29 6.77 0.31 53.13
N VAL A 30 6.07 -0.75 53.52
CA VAL A 30 5.46 -1.70 52.55
C VAL A 30 4.41 -0.99 51.66
N SER A 31 3.61 -0.09 52.25
CA SER A 31 2.62 0.70 51.47
C SER A 31 3.27 1.69 50.51
N CYS A 32 4.47 2.21 50.81
CA CYS A 32 5.20 3.09 49.87
C CYS A 32 5.77 2.34 48.66
N PHE A 33 6.07 1.05 48.79
CA PHE A 33 6.55 0.24 47.67
C PHE A 33 5.42 -0.28 46.77
N SER A 34 4.17 -0.28 47.25
CA SER A 34 2.99 -0.64 46.44
C SER A 34 2.27 0.54 45.78
N ALA A 35 2.72 1.76 46.09
CA ALA A 35 2.13 2.98 45.53
C ALA A 35 2.93 3.41 44.28
N CYS A 36 2.27 3.45 43.14
CA CYS A 36 2.68 4.07 41.87
C CYS A 36 3.55 3.22 40.92
N TYR A 37 3.12 2.00 40.68
CA TYR A 37 3.38 1.50 39.31
C TYR A 37 2.22 1.96 38.42
N GLU A 38 2.46 2.99 37.63
CA GLU A 38 1.53 3.43 36.59
C GLU A 38 1.76 2.53 35.38
N GLN A 39 0.74 1.78 35.03
CA GLN A 39 0.80 0.89 33.88
C GLN A 39 0.92 1.73 32.59
N VAL A 40 1.94 1.47 31.79
CA VAL A 40 2.20 2.16 30.54
C VAL A 40 1.56 1.37 29.41
N ASP A 41 0.63 2.00 28.69
CA ASP A 41 0.05 1.47 27.46
C ASP A 41 0.94 1.84 26.27
N GLY A 42 1.18 0.90 25.34
CA GLY A 42 1.97 1.15 24.14
C GLY A 42 1.91 -0.01 23.15
N CYS A 43 2.52 0.15 22.01
CA CYS A 43 2.58 -0.91 21.00
C CYS A 43 3.57 -2.00 21.42
N LEU A 44 3.10 -3.23 21.56
CA LEU A 44 3.91 -4.42 21.88
C LEU A 44 4.24 -5.27 20.64
N ASP A 45 3.77 -4.89 19.44
CA ASP A 45 4.11 -5.58 18.20
C ASP A 45 5.51 -5.17 17.74
N THR A 46 6.43 -6.13 17.70
CA THR A 46 7.82 -5.92 17.28
C THR A 46 7.98 -5.57 15.79
N ASN A 47 6.93 -5.73 14.99
CA ASN A 47 6.92 -5.33 13.58
C ASN A 47 6.55 -3.85 13.40
N ALA A 48 5.97 -3.22 14.43
CA ALA A 48 5.54 -1.84 14.35
C ALA A 48 6.72 -0.85 14.41
N LEU A 49 6.53 0.33 13.81
CA LEU A 49 7.47 1.46 13.85
C LEU A 49 7.63 2.01 15.27
N ASN A 50 6.56 2.00 16.05
CA ASN A 50 6.47 2.56 17.40
C ASN A 50 6.44 1.48 18.50
N PHE A 51 7.06 0.31 18.23
CA PHE A 51 7.24 -0.72 19.25
C PHE A 51 7.87 -0.12 20.54
N SER A 52 7.28 -0.42 21.68
CA SER A 52 7.73 0.11 22.99
C SER A 52 8.11 -1.03 23.93
N LEU A 53 9.38 -1.07 24.33
CA LEU A 53 9.86 -1.98 25.38
C LEU A 53 9.38 -1.56 26.80
N ASP A 54 8.98 -0.31 26.97
CA ASP A 54 8.55 0.24 28.26
C ASP A 54 7.03 0.06 28.49
N ALA A 55 6.31 -0.45 27.50
CA ALA A 55 4.88 -0.71 27.62
C ALA A 55 4.62 -2.02 28.38
N ASP A 56 3.66 -1.97 29.29
CA ASP A 56 3.20 -3.12 30.09
C ASP A 56 1.97 -3.78 29.50
N ARG A 57 1.24 -3.02 28.70
CA ARG A 57 -0.01 -3.46 28.06
C ARG A 57 -0.10 -2.92 26.67
N GLU A 58 -0.60 -3.75 25.79
CA GLU A 58 -0.91 -3.36 24.41
C GLU A 58 -2.03 -2.33 24.40
N CYS A 59 -1.81 -1.24 23.70
CA CYS A 59 -2.81 -0.21 23.43
C CYS A 59 -3.68 -0.61 22.21
N ASP A 60 -4.96 -0.32 22.28
CA ASP A 60 -5.88 -0.60 21.18
C ASP A 60 -5.62 0.35 20.00
N GLY A 61 -5.24 -0.21 18.83
CA GLY A 61 -5.06 0.52 17.59
C GLY A 61 -3.94 1.55 17.57
N CYS A 62 -2.99 1.55 18.52
CA CYS A 62 -1.90 2.53 18.55
C CYS A 62 -0.64 2.11 17.81
N CYS A 63 -0.54 0.86 17.35
CA CYS A 63 0.58 0.39 16.56
C CYS A 63 0.56 1.03 15.16
N THR A 64 1.69 1.59 14.77
CA THR A 64 1.91 2.10 13.40
C THR A 64 2.86 1.17 12.67
N TYR A 65 2.54 0.82 11.43
CA TYR A 65 3.31 -0.14 10.66
C TYR A 65 4.11 0.52 9.53
N PRO A 66 5.19 -0.14 9.06
CA PRO A 66 5.99 0.34 7.94
C PRO A 66 5.15 0.53 6.67
N ALA A 67 5.34 1.65 6.00
CA ALA A 67 4.72 1.91 4.71
C ALA A 67 5.47 1.20 3.57
N LEU A 68 4.69 0.66 2.61
CA LEU A 68 5.16 0.25 1.29
C LEU A 68 4.86 1.36 0.30
N SER A 69 5.88 1.84 -0.40
CA SER A 69 5.73 2.79 -1.49
C SER A 69 6.25 2.22 -2.80
N ILE A 70 5.59 2.55 -3.90
CA ILE A 70 5.98 2.17 -5.25
C ILE A 70 6.40 3.41 -6.01
N ARG A 71 7.57 3.36 -6.64
CA ARG A 71 8.05 4.38 -7.59
C ARG A 71 8.15 3.76 -8.97
N LEU A 72 7.62 4.43 -9.98
CA LEU A 72 7.70 3.97 -11.37
C LEU A 72 8.70 4.82 -12.15
N VAL A 73 9.57 4.16 -12.90
CA VAL A 73 10.48 4.76 -13.88
C VAL A 73 9.98 4.35 -15.26
N HIS A 74 9.51 5.32 -16.00
CA HIS A 74 8.86 5.11 -17.29
C HIS A 74 9.90 5.08 -18.42
N GLN A 75 9.93 3.99 -19.19
CA GLN A 75 10.89 3.75 -20.24
C GLN A 75 10.19 3.26 -21.53
N TRP A 76 10.85 3.49 -22.64
CA TRP A 76 10.61 2.80 -23.89
C TRP A 76 11.89 2.07 -24.27
N ILE A 77 11.85 0.75 -24.27
CA ILE A 77 13.00 -0.10 -24.60
C ILE A 77 12.53 -1.14 -25.59
N ASP A 78 12.94 -0.98 -26.85
CA ASP A 78 12.75 -1.95 -27.93
C ASP A 78 14.10 -2.48 -28.42
N ALA A 79 14.10 -3.26 -29.49
CA ALA A 79 15.33 -3.85 -30.05
C ALA A 79 16.35 -2.81 -30.52
N ASP A 80 15.89 -1.63 -30.93
CA ASP A 80 16.71 -0.61 -31.58
C ASP A 80 16.99 0.58 -30.68
N THR A 81 16.11 0.86 -29.69
CA THR A 81 16.12 2.12 -28.92
C THR A 81 15.85 1.90 -27.44
N SER A 82 16.46 2.76 -26.61
CA SER A 82 16.18 2.81 -25.17
C SER A 82 16.23 4.27 -24.71
N PHE A 83 15.11 4.77 -24.16
CA PHE A 83 15.03 6.14 -23.63
C PHE A 83 13.95 6.28 -22.55
N THR A 84 14.08 7.34 -21.74
CA THR A 84 13.03 7.71 -20.79
C THR A 84 11.76 8.06 -21.55
N PHE A 85 10.67 7.40 -21.22
CA PHE A 85 9.39 7.61 -21.89
C PHE A 85 8.87 9.03 -21.67
N ARG A 86 8.46 9.67 -22.76
CA ARG A 86 7.76 10.97 -22.78
C ARG A 86 6.84 11.00 -23.99
N TYR A 87 5.66 11.57 -23.87
CA TYR A 87 4.73 11.74 -25.00
C TYR A 87 5.35 12.52 -26.17
N THR A 88 6.28 13.44 -25.87
CA THR A 88 6.99 14.23 -26.88
C THR A 88 8.19 13.52 -27.51
N SER A 89 8.44 12.26 -27.19
CA SER A 89 9.61 11.52 -27.71
C SER A 89 9.53 11.21 -29.21
N GLY A 90 8.42 11.53 -29.86
CA GLY A 90 8.21 11.33 -31.28
C GLY A 90 7.51 10.01 -31.59
N ALA A 91 7.89 9.36 -32.68
CA ALA A 91 7.27 8.11 -33.11
C ALA A 91 7.73 6.92 -32.30
N PHE A 92 6.76 6.13 -31.85
CA PHE A 92 6.96 4.81 -31.27
C PHE A 92 6.73 3.76 -32.37
N LYS A 93 7.18 2.53 -32.17
CA LYS A 93 6.98 1.44 -33.11
C LYS A 93 6.15 0.32 -32.49
N ASP A 94 5.18 -0.21 -33.22
CA ASP A 94 4.48 -1.44 -32.85
C ASP A 94 5.35 -2.68 -33.10
N GLY A 95 4.87 -3.88 -32.77
CA GLY A 95 5.60 -5.13 -32.96
C GLY A 95 5.84 -5.48 -34.45
N GLY A 96 5.09 -4.88 -35.35
CA GLY A 96 5.32 -4.96 -36.82
C GLY A 96 6.32 -3.94 -37.34
N GLY A 97 6.83 -3.04 -36.47
CA GLY A 97 7.74 -1.95 -36.83
C GLY A 97 7.08 -0.71 -37.40
N ASN A 98 5.74 -0.64 -37.40
CA ASN A 98 5.00 0.51 -37.89
C ASN A 98 5.04 1.67 -36.90
N PRO A 99 5.35 2.89 -37.34
CA PRO A 99 5.43 4.04 -36.49
C PRO A 99 4.04 4.55 -36.10
N PHE A 100 3.86 4.94 -34.82
CA PHE A 100 2.66 5.57 -34.26
C PHE A 100 3.02 6.58 -33.18
N VAL A 101 2.05 7.33 -32.69
CA VAL A 101 2.24 8.31 -31.62
C VAL A 101 1.43 7.89 -30.40
N ILE A 102 1.98 8.14 -29.20
CA ILE A 102 1.29 7.97 -27.92
C ILE A 102 1.09 9.35 -27.32
N ASP A 103 -0.18 9.74 -27.13
CA ASP A 103 -0.56 11.02 -26.54
C ASP A 103 -0.87 10.88 -25.05
N ARG A 104 -1.30 9.67 -24.63
CA ARG A 104 -1.64 9.40 -23.25
C ARG A 104 -1.55 7.92 -22.91
N ILE A 105 -1.05 7.64 -21.70
CA ILE A 105 -1.15 6.35 -21.01
C ILE A 105 -1.56 6.64 -19.59
N THR A 106 -2.74 6.14 -19.17
CA THR A 106 -3.24 6.23 -17.80
C THR A 106 -3.84 4.88 -17.41
N TYR A 107 -3.51 4.37 -16.22
CA TYR A 107 -3.95 3.06 -15.76
C TYR A 107 -3.97 2.95 -14.25
N TYR A 108 -4.73 1.98 -13.73
CA TYR A 108 -4.76 1.67 -12.31
C TYR A 108 -3.82 0.51 -11.98
N LEU A 109 -3.28 0.54 -10.77
CA LEU A 109 -2.64 -0.58 -10.09
C LEU A 109 -3.33 -0.80 -8.75
N GLN A 110 -3.43 -2.08 -8.31
CA GLN A 110 -4.08 -2.47 -7.05
C GLN A 110 -3.52 -3.79 -6.51
N ASN A 111 -4.01 -4.23 -5.33
CA ASN A 111 -3.72 -5.54 -4.72
C ASN A 111 -2.23 -5.79 -4.46
N PHE A 112 -1.54 -4.78 -3.91
CA PHE A 112 -0.12 -4.88 -3.62
C PHE A 112 0.17 -5.87 -2.50
N SER A 113 1.15 -6.72 -2.72
CA SER A 113 1.64 -7.68 -1.73
C SER A 113 3.08 -8.07 -1.98
N LEU A 114 3.76 -8.47 -0.93
CA LEU A 114 5.11 -9.04 -0.97
C LEU A 114 5.04 -10.54 -0.64
N VAL A 115 5.89 -11.33 -1.27
CA VAL A 115 5.98 -12.77 -0.99
C VAL A 115 7.32 -13.05 -0.33
N THR A 116 7.28 -13.71 0.82
CA THR A 116 8.50 -14.10 1.56
C THR A 116 9.19 -15.29 0.89
N ASP A 117 10.42 -15.57 1.29
CA ASP A 117 11.18 -16.78 0.89
C ASP A 117 10.48 -18.09 1.33
N ALA A 118 9.65 -18.05 2.37
CA ALA A 118 8.80 -19.15 2.80
C ALA A 118 7.52 -19.31 1.94
N GLY A 119 7.30 -18.41 0.96
CA GLY A 119 6.10 -18.40 0.12
C GLY A 119 4.86 -17.76 0.76
N THR A 120 4.99 -17.12 1.92
CA THR A 120 3.87 -16.41 2.57
C THR A 120 3.63 -15.08 1.88
N ARG A 121 2.38 -14.82 1.51
CA ARG A 121 1.94 -13.53 0.94
C ARG A 121 1.61 -12.56 2.08
N VAL A 122 2.23 -11.38 2.05
CA VAL A 122 2.00 -10.26 2.97
C VAL A 122 1.38 -9.14 2.17
N SER A 123 0.08 -8.92 2.31
CA SER A 123 -0.64 -7.82 1.67
C SER A 123 -0.55 -6.56 2.52
N THR A 124 -0.77 -5.41 1.90
CA THR A 124 -1.02 -4.15 2.59
C THR A 124 -2.31 -4.24 3.41
N THR A 125 -2.40 -3.51 4.51
CA THR A 125 -3.49 -3.65 5.49
C THR A 125 -4.41 -2.45 5.59
N ASP A 126 -4.11 -1.36 4.89
CA ASP A 126 -4.88 -0.13 4.96
C ASP A 126 -6.24 -0.29 4.30
N THR A 127 -7.23 0.39 4.84
CA THR A 127 -8.59 0.37 4.33
C THR A 127 -9.18 1.78 4.30
N VAL A 128 -10.08 2.02 3.35
CA VAL A 128 -10.83 3.27 3.22
C VAL A 128 -12.33 2.99 3.29
N LEU A 129 -13.08 3.89 3.94
CA LEU A 129 -14.53 3.82 4.03
C LEU A 129 -15.16 4.43 2.78
N VAL A 130 -16.03 3.67 2.14
CA VAL A 130 -16.74 4.09 0.91
C VAL A 130 -18.22 3.86 1.00
N GLY A 131 -18.99 4.63 0.24
CA GLY A 131 -20.39 4.28 -0.07
C GLY A 131 -20.41 3.17 -1.11
N TYR A 132 -20.97 2.02 -0.75
CA TYR A 132 -21.04 0.83 -1.59
C TYR A 132 -22.48 0.48 -1.95
N LEU A 133 -22.75 0.25 -3.23
CA LEU A 133 -24.08 -0.15 -3.72
C LEU A 133 -24.28 -1.65 -3.46
N ASN A 134 -25.16 -1.98 -2.52
CA ASN A 134 -25.48 -3.38 -2.19
C ASN A 134 -26.41 -4.05 -3.22
N ASP A 135 -26.66 -5.36 -3.05
CA ASP A 135 -27.43 -6.16 -4.02
C ASP A 135 -28.92 -5.77 -4.12
N ILE A 136 -29.43 -5.01 -3.15
CA ILE A 136 -30.81 -4.52 -3.13
C ILE A 136 -30.92 -3.06 -3.60
N GLY A 137 -29.83 -2.46 -4.10
CA GLY A 137 -29.82 -1.15 -4.74
C GLY A 137 -29.70 0.05 -3.81
N PHE A 138 -29.23 -0.13 -2.56
CA PHE A 138 -28.98 0.94 -1.62
C PHE A 138 -27.48 1.10 -1.35
N TYR A 139 -27.04 2.33 -1.12
CA TYR A 139 -25.68 2.61 -0.66
C TYR A 139 -25.58 2.33 0.84
N GLU A 140 -24.51 1.67 1.23
CA GLU A 140 -24.11 1.40 2.60
C GLU A 140 -22.63 1.73 2.79
N ASP A 141 -22.22 2.05 4.01
CA ASP A 141 -20.83 2.28 4.35
C ASP A 141 -20.08 0.94 4.38
N ARG A 142 -18.94 0.88 3.65
CA ARG A 142 -18.13 -0.33 3.58
C ARG A 142 -16.65 0.01 3.57
N TYR A 143 -15.84 -0.75 4.33
CA TYR A 143 -14.39 -0.68 4.23
C TYR A 143 -13.90 -1.53 3.07
N ILE A 144 -13.02 -0.96 2.24
CA ILE A 144 -12.33 -1.63 1.15
C ILE A 144 -10.81 -1.46 1.33
N PRO A 145 -9.95 -2.30 0.69
CA PRO A 145 -8.51 -2.03 0.64
C PRO A 145 -8.23 -0.63 0.10
N ASP A 146 -7.21 0.04 0.67
CA ASP A 146 -6.76 1.37 0.26
C ASP A 146 -5.37 1.28 -0.39
N ASP A 147 -5.26 0.45 -1.42
CA ASP A 147 -4.01 0.16 -2.12
C ASP A 147 -4.08 0.44 -3.63
N TYR A 148 -4.87 1.43 -4.02
CA TYR A 148 -5.04 1.83 -5.41
C TYR A 148 -4.06 2.92 -5.81
N LEU A 149 -3.50 2.81 -7.02
CA LEU A 149 -2.74 3.87 -7.68
C LEU A 149 -3.37 4.20 -9.03
N LEU A 150 -3.53 5.49 -9.32
CA LEU A 150 -3.81 5.99 -10.67
C LEU A 150 -2.51 6.52 -11.26
N ILE A 151 -2.01 5.83 -12.27
CA ILE A 151 -0.71 6.11 -12.89
C ILE A 151 -0.90 6.89 -14.18
N ASN A 152 -0.18 8.00 -14.29
CA ASN A 152 0.09 8.69 -15.54
C ASN A 152 1.56 8.42 -15.92
N ALA A 153 1.81 7.98 -17.14
CA ALA A 153 3.12 7.51 -17.60
C ALA A 153 4.23 8.57 -17.64
N THR A 154 3.96 9.80 -17.21
CA THR A 154 4.97 10.86 -17.09
C THR A 154 5.32 11.24 -15.66
N VAL A 155 4.69 10.58 -14.68
CA VAL A 155 4.87 10.88 -13.25
C VAL A 155 5.71 9.80 -12.58
N SER A 156 6.89 10.18 -12.07
CA SER A 156 7.85 9.26 -11.42
C SER A 156 7.96 9.48 -9.90
N SER A 157 6.94 10.00 -9.25
CA SER A 157 6.88 10.12 -7.79
C SER A 157 6.78 8.74 -7.13
N ALA A 158 7.20 8.63 -5.88
CA ALA A 158 6.85 7.48 -5.05
C ALA A 158 5.44 7.66 -4.50
N PHE A 159 4.63 6.61 -4.58
CA PHE A 159 3.26 6.56 -4.10
C PHE A 159 3.18 5.51 -2.99
N GLU A 160 2.65 5.88 -1.85
CA GLU A 160 2.33 4.93 -0.79
C GLU A 160 1.14 4.08 -1.20
N VAL A 161 1.26 2.76 -1.00
CA VAL A 161 0.23 1.77 -1.34
C VAL A 161 -0.31 1.05 -0.10
N GLY A 162 0.08 1.51 1.07
CA GLY A 162 -0.39 1.01 2.36
C GLY A 162 0.74 0.52 3.26
N THR A 163 0.36 -0.05 4.39
CA THR A 163 1.27 -0.50 5.44
C THR A 163 1.45 -2.02 5.46
N LEU A 164 2.60 -2.47 5.96
CA LEU A 164 2.97 -3.88 6.07
C LEU A 164 3.01 -4.30 7.55
N ALA A 165 2.07 -5.16 7.96
CA ALA A 165 2.00 -5.65 9.34
C ALA A 165 3.05 -6.74 9.67
N GLN A 166 3.83 -7.20 8.70
CA GLN A 166 4.81 -8.27 8.87
C GLN A 166 6.12 -7.94 8.18
N ASN A 167 7.21 -8.28 8.86
CA ASN A 167 8.56 -8.25 8.31
C ASN A 167 8.89 -9.59 7.67
N GLY A 168 9.94 -9.63 6.86
CA GLY A 168 10.40 -10.87 6.25
C GLY A 168 11.52 -10.65 5.26
N ASN A 169 12.02 -11.76 4.71
CA ASN A 169 12.88 -11.74 3.54
C ASN A 169 12.00 -11.91 2.30
N PHE A 170 11.77 -10.82 1.58
CA PHE A 170 10.85 -10.79 0.44
C PHE A 170 11.56 -11.12 -0.85
N THR A 171 11.00 -12.06 -1.61
CA THR A 171 11.54 -12.57 -2.88
C THR A 171 10.75 -12.13 -4.10
N GLN A 172 9.56 -11.53 -3.89
CA GLN A 172 8.68 -11.13 -4.97
C GLN A 172 7.75 -10.01 -4.52
N LEU A 173 7.48 -9.05 -5.43
CA LEU A 173 6.38 -8.10 -5.34
C LEU A 173 5.28 -8.56 -6.29
N GLN A 174 4.04 -8.56 -5.82
CA GLN A 174 2.85 -8.87 -6.62
C GLN A 174 1.87 -7.72 -6.56
N PHE A 175 1.21 -7.44 -7.68
CA PHE A 175 0.13 -6.47 -7.79
C PHE A 175 -0.72 -6.79 -9.03
N GLU A 176 -1.80 -6.07 -9.21
CA GLU A 176 -2.67 -6.21 -10.37
C GLU A 176 -2.79 -4.89 -11.13
N LEU A 177 -2.78 -4.97 -12.45
CA LEU A 177 -3.06 -3.85 -13.34
C LEU A 177 -4.54 -3.85 -13.71
N GLY A 178 -5.18 -2.71 -13.50
CA GLY A 178 -6.61 -2.53 -13.73
C GLY A 178 -7.39 -2.35 -12.43
N VAL A 179 -8.71 -2.31 -12.57
CA VAL A 179 -9.69 -2.21 -11.48
C VAL A 179 -10.66 -3.36 -11.65
N ASP A 180 -10.98 -4.07 -10.57
CA ASP A 180 -11.95 -5.16 -10.62
C ASP A 180 -13.40 -4.62 -10.67
N ASP A 181 -14.34 -5.48 -11.06
CA ASP A 181 -15.76 -5.13 -11.23
C ASP A 181 -16.47 -4.81 -9.90
N PHE A 182 -15.90 -5.21 -8.77
CA PHE A 182 -16.38 -4.84 -7.46
C PHE A 182 -16.36 -3.31 -7.27
N MET A 183 -15.36 -2.64 -7.85
CA MET A 183 -15.21 -1.17 -7.74
C MET A 183 -16.30 -0.39 -8.48
N ASP A 184 -16.97 -0.96 -9.47
CA ASP A 184 -18.10 -0.33 -10.16
C ASP A 184 -19.30 -0.06 -9.23
N ARG A 185 -19.31 -0.69 -8.05
CA ARG A 185 -20.36 -0.52 -7.03
C ARG A 185 -20.03 0.57 -6.01
N ILE A 186 -18.85 1.17 -6.11
CA ILE A 186 -18.43 2.24 -5.21
C ILE A 186 -19.02 3.57 -5.71
N LEU A 187 -19.48 4.40 -4.77
CA LEU A 187 -19.82 5.78 -5.02
C LEU A 187 -18.53 6.64 -5.01
N PRO A 188 -18.01 7.06 -6.17
CA PRO A 188 -16.72 7.79 -6.20
C PRO A 188 -16.73 9.07 -5.38
N GLY A 189 -17.89 9.72 -5.25
CA GLY A 189 -18.08 10.93 -4.43
C GLY A 189 -18.03 10.71 -2.92
N SER A 190 -17.96 9.46 -2.44
CA SER A 190 -17.74 9.15 -1.02
C SER A 190 -16.26 9.19 -0.62
N LEU A 191 -15.38 9.18 -1.61
CA LEU A 191 -13.93 9.22 -1.41
C LEU A 191 -13.40 10.66 -1.31
N THR A 192 -12.24 10.84 -0.69
CA THR A 192 -11.55 12.13 -0.69
C THR A 192 -11.11 12.52 -2.10
N ASN A 193 -11.06 13.81 -2.39
CA ASN A 193 -10.73 14.32 -3.73
C ASN A 193 -9.36 13.87 -4.28
N ASN A 194 -8.46 13.41 -3.41
CA ASN A 194 -7.12 12.96 -3.80
C ASN A 194 -7.02 11.44 -3.95
N HIS A 195 -8.08 10.69 -3.62
CA HIS A 195 -8.06 9.25 -3.72
C HIS A 195 -8.05 8.81 -5.20
N PRO A 196 -7.25 7.79 -5.60
CA PRO A 196 -7.18 7.33 -6.99
C PRO A 196 -8.53 6.97 -7.62
N LEU A 197 -9.44 6.40 -6.85
CA LEU A 197 -10.80 6.03 -7.28
C LEU A 197 -11.82 7.18 -7.16
N SER A 198 -11.42 8.38 -6.70
CA SER A 198 -12.27 9.57 -6.83
C SER A 198 -12.38 9.99 -8.30
N LEU A 199 -13.32 10.87 -8.64
CA LEU A 199 -13.43 11.40 -10.00
C LEU A 199 -12.36 12.48 -10.32
N LEU A 200 -11.15 12.34 -9.79
CA LEU A 200 -10.03 13.25 -10.05
C LEU A 200 -9.70 13.30 -11.55
N ASP A 201 -9.71 12.16 -12.20
CA ASP A 201 -9.64 12.03 -13.65
C ASP A 201 -10.93 11.43 -14.20
N THR A 202 -11.88 12.27 -14.59
CA THR A 202 -13.18 11.85 -15.11
C THR A 202 -13.09 11.03 -16.39
N THR A 203 -11.94 11.01 -17.07
CA THR A 203 -11.75 10.19 -18.28
C THR A 203 -11.45 8.72 -17.96
N MET A 204 -11.19 8.42 -16.69
CA MET A 204 -11.00 7.06 -16.16
C MET A 204 -12.29 6.48 -15.54
N TYR A 205 -13.43 7.12 -15.81
CA TYR A 205 -14.73 6.66 -15.35
C TYR A 205 -15.78 6.87 -16.46
N ASP A 206 -16.43 5.80 -16.88
CA ASP A 206 -17.54 5.87 -17.85
C ASP A 206 -18.82 6.24 -17.09
N LEU A 207 -19.18 7.52 -17.15
CA LEU A 207 -20.38 8.07 -16.52
C LEU A 207 -21.69 7.46 -17.06
N ASN A 208 -21.71 6.96 -18.30
CA ASN A 208 -22.92 6.39 -18.89
C ASN A 208 -23.22 5.00 -18.33
N ASN A 209 -22.18 4.23 -18.08
CA ASN A 209 -22.28 2.86 -17.58
C ASN A 209 -21.98 2.74 -16.08
N GLY A 210 -21.51 3.82 -15.42
CA GLY A 210 -21.14 3.81 -14.00
C GLY A 210 -19.95 2.90 -13.72
N ARG A 211 -18.92 2.90 -14.58
CA ARG A 211 -17.80 1.95 -14.52
C ARG A 211 -16.46 2.62 -14.60
N TYR A 212 -15.49 2.07 -13.85
CA TYR A 212 -14.10 2.48 -13.99
C TYR A 212 -13.49 1.97 -15.30
N VAL A 213 -12.60 2.78 -15.88
CA VAL A 213 -11.76 2.44 -17.01
C VAL A 213 -10.41 1.98 -16.47
N SER A 214 -10.10 0.68 -16.56
CA SER A 214 -8.88 0.11 -15.99
C SER A 214 -7.61 0.66 -16.63
N ASN A 215 -7.67 0.94 -17.92
CA ASN A 215 -6.55 1.46 -18.70
C ASN A 215 -7.08 2.33 -19.85
N ARG A 216 -6.44 3.46 -20.09
CA ARG A 216 -6.73 4.37 -21.19
C ARG A 216 -5.45 4.71 -21.93
N LEU A 217 -5.49 4.49 -23.24
CA LEU A 217 -4.44 4.86 -24.18
C LEU A 217 -5.04 5.76 -25.26
N ASP A 218 -4.53 6.97 -25.40
CA ASP A 218 -4.84 7.86 -26.50
C ASP A 218 -3.63 7.82 -27.45
N LEU A 219 -3.86 7.38 -28.68
CA LEU A 219 -2.84 7.13 -29.70
C LEU A 219 -3.20 7.86 -31.00
N ALA A 220 -2.20 8.20 -31.80
CA ALA A 220 -2.40 8.50 -33.19
C ALA A 220 -1.86 7.33 -34.07
N ARG A 221 -2.63 6.89 -35.06
CA ARG A 221 -2.39 5.67 -35.83
C ARG A 221 -1.11 5.68 -36.63
N ASP A 222 -0.62 6.88 -36.94
CA ASP A 222 0.63 7.09 -37.65
C ASP A 222 1.27 8.41 -37.23
N THR A 223 2.33 8.85 -37.88
CA THR A 223 3.08 10.07 -37.56
C THR A 223 2.76 11.24 -38.47
N THR A 224 1.72 11.17 -39.25
CA THR A 224 1.30 12.28 -40.14
C THR A 224 0.50 13.33 -39.39
N GLN A 225 0.44 14.55 -39.94
CA GLN A 225 -0.33 15.66 -39.32
C GLN A 225 -1.85 15.39 -39.27
N ASN A 226 -2.35 14.46 -40.06
CA ASN A 226 -3.76 14.11 -40.13
C ASN A 226 -3.98 12.64 -39.71
N ALA A 227 -3.10 12.12 -38.85
CA ALA A 227 -3.26 10.79 -38.30
C ALA A 227 -4.63 10.66 -37.61
N GLU A 228 -5.29 9.53 -37.84
CA GLU A 228 -6.54 9.20 -37.18
C GLU A 228 -6.24 8.88 -35.69
N ASP A 229 -7.00 9.46 -34.77
CA ASP A 229 -6.94 9.15 -33.36
C ASP A 229 -7.46 7.74 -33.07
N LEU A 230 -6.80 7.03 -32.18
CA LEU A 230 -7.20 5.73 -31.70
C LEU A 230 -7.29 5.76 -30.16
N LEU A 231 -8.50 5.71 -29.65
CA LEU A 231 -8.77 5.59 -28.22
C LEU A 231 -8.92 4.10 -27.86
N LEU A 232 -8.08 3.61 -26.98
CA LEU A 232 -8.19 2.29 -26.40
C LEU A 232 -8.55 2.41 -24.92
N GLN A 233 -9.70 1.85 -24.57
CA GLN A 233 -10.18 1.81 -23.19
C GLN A 233 -10.68 0.40 -22.89
N TYR A 234 -10.40 -0.09 -21.69
CA TYR A 234 -11.04 -1.28 -21.17
C TYR A 234 -11.34 -1.11 -19.69
N GLY A 235 -12.51 -1.54 -19.29
CA GLY A 235 -13.05 -1.35 -17.96
C GLY A 235 -13.03 -2.63 -17.12
N ALA A 236 -13.72 -2.57 -16.01
CA ALA A 236 -13.79 -3.61 -15.00
C ALA A 236 -14.49 -4.91 -15.47
N GLU A 237 -15.24 -4.91 -16.56
CA GLU A 237 -15.79 -6.13 -17.16
C GLU A 237 -14.70 -7.11 -17.65
N ARG A 238 -13.46 -6.67 -17.69
CA ARG A 238 -12.29 -7.51 -17.93
C ARG A 238 -11.57 -7.77 -16.60
N SER A 239 -11.12 -8.98 -16.42
CA SER A 239 -10.30 -9.35 -15.29
C SER A 239 -9.05 -8.46 -15.20
N THR A 240 -8.67 -8.12 -13.98
CA THR A 240 -7.37 -7.48 -13.71
C THR A 240 -6.22 -8.35 -14.23
N VAL A 241 -5.11 -7.72 -14.57
CA VAL A 241 -3.92 -8.43 -15.07
C VAL A 241 -2.92 -8.58 -13.93
N PRO A 242 -2.67 -9.81 -13.43
CA PRO A 242 -1.71 -10.05 -12.37
C PRO A 242 -0.28 -9.81 -12.88
N VAL A 243 0.49 -9.11 -12.07
CA VAL A 243 1.91 -8.83 -12.31
C VAL A 243 2.71 -9.36 -11.14
N SER A 244 3.84 -9.99 -11.44
CA SER A 244 4.73 -10.56 -10.45
C SER A 244 6.17 -10.18 -10.80
N VAL A 245 6.80 -9.40 -9.92
CA VAL A 245 8.17 -8.91 -10.10
C VAL A 245 9.09 -9.62 -9.11
N ALA A 246 10.06 -10.37 -9.63
CA ALA A 246 11.04 -11.05 -8.79
C ALA A 246 11.96 -10.04 -8.08
N ILE A 247 12.34 -10.37 -6.84
CA ILE A 247 13.37 -9.67 -6.04
C ILE A 247 14.58 -10.64 -5.94
N PRO A 248 15.53 -10.55 -6.85
CA PRO A 248 16.65 -11.49 -6.91
C PRO A 248 17.50 -11.49 -5.63
N GLY A 249 17.70 -12.67 -5.06
CA GLY A 249 18.46 -12.84 -3.80
C GLY A 249 17.65 -12.54 -2.54
N GLY A 250 16.40 -12.10 -2.68
CA GLY A 250 15.56 -11.67 -1.58
C GLY A 250 15.96 -10.30 -1.01
N PHE A 251 15.05 -9.67 -0.31
CA PHE A 251 15.27 -8.40 0.39
C PHE A 251 14.74 -8.51 1.83
N PRO A 252 15.64 -8.52 2.84
CA PRO A 252 15.22 -8.52 4.23
C PRO A 252 14.73 -7.12 4.62
N LEU A 253 13.42 -6.98 4.93
CA LEU A 253 12.88 -5.75 5.48
C LEU A 253 13.13 -5.72 6.98
N PRO A 254 13.96 -4.79 7.49
CA PRO A 254 14.16 -4.63 8.93
C PRO A 254 12.88 -4.13 9.62
N ALA A 255 12.68 -4.53 10.87
CA ALA A 255 11.59 -4.02 11.70
C ALA A 255 11.68 -2.50 11.85
N GLY A 256 10.57 -1.80 11.72
CA GLY A 256 10.52 -0.35 11.90
C GLY A 256 11.06 0.48 10.72
N PHE A 257 11.15 -0.07 9.53
CA PHE A 257 11.59 0.67 8.34
C PHE A 257 10.53 0.65 7.23
N ASN A 258 10.25 1.81 6.67
CA ASN A 258 9.47 1.93 5.45
C ASN A 258 10.25 1.40 4.24
N MET A 259 9.52 0.90 3.24
CA MET A 259 10.08 0.31 2.03
C MET A 259 9.63 1.09 0.79
N VAL A 260 10.56 1.45 -0.07
CA VAL A 260 10.29 2.01 -1.39
C VAL A 260 10.80 1.06 -2.44
N VAL A 261 9.92 0.48 -3.24
CA VAL A 261 10.27 -0.36 -4.39
C VAL A 261 10.21 0.49 -5.65
N THR A 262 11.34 0.58 -6.35
CA THR A 262 11.43 1.26 -7.63
C THR A 262 11.33 0.24 -8.77
N LEU A 263 10.30 0.39 -9.60
CA LEU A 263 10.06 -0.44 -10.77
C LEU A 263 10.29 0.36 -12.05
N GLN A 264 10.92 -0.26 -13.03
CA GLN A 264 10.89 0.22 -14.40
C GLN A 264 9.65 -0.31 -15.10
N VAL A 265 8.95 0.55 -15.83
CA VAL A 265 7.86 0.18 -16.75
C VAL A 265 8.36 0.37 -18.16
N ASN A 266 8.48 -0.70 -18.93
CA ASN A 266 8.81 -0.66 -20.35
C ASN A 266 7.55 -0.69 -21.19
N TYR A 267 7.15 0.46 -21.73
CA TYR A 267 5.93 0.56 -22.54
C TYR A 267 6.04 -0.09 -23.92
N ALA A 268 7.24 -0.37 -24.43
CA ALA A 268 7.37 -1.10 -25.70
C ALA A 268 6.80 -2.52 -25.60
N GLU A 269 6.85 -3.16 -24.42
CA GLU A 269 6.27 -4.48 -24.15
C GLU A 269 4.75 -4.52 -24.38
N TRP A 270 4.05 -3.38 -24.15
CA TRP A 270 2.61 -3.28 -24.36
C TRP A 270 2.23 -3.42 -25.85
N PHE A 271 3.13 -3.00 -26.75
CA PHE A 271 2.88 -2.93 -28.17
C PHE A 271 3.62 -3.99 -29.00
N GLN A 272 4.49 -4.79 -28.36
CA GLN A 272 5.30 -5.79 -29.09
C GLN A 272 4.49 -6.88 -29.80
N ASN A 273 3.29 -7.18 -29.28
CA ASN A 273 2.38 -8.16 -29.90
C ASN A 273 1.41 -7.51 -30.90
N VAL A 274 1.40 -6.20 -31.01
CA VAL A 274 0.54 -5.44 -31.90
C VAL A 274 1.27 -5.27 -33.26
N ASN A 275 0.76 -5.87 -34.31
CA ASN A 275 1.47 -5.88 -35.59
C ASN A 275 1.10 -4.73 -36.55
N ASN A 276 -0.03 -4.06 -36.33
CA ASN A 276 -0.45 -2.97 -37.22
C ASN A 276 -1.48 -2.05 -36.53
N ILE A 277 -1.00 -1.07 -35.80
CA ILE A 277 -1.84 -0.04 -35.17
C ILE A 277 -2.60 0.79 -36.19
N ALA A 278 -2.00 1.02 -37.37
CA ALA A 278 -2.60 1.88 -38.41
C ALA A 278 -3.97 1.41 -38.89
N THR A 279 -4.22 0.10 -38.93
CA THR A 279 -5.47 -0.47 -39.47
C THR A 279 -6.26 -1.34 -38.50
N ALA A 280 -5.68 -1.74 -37.37
CA ALA A 280 -6.32 -2.63 -36.42
C ALA A 280 -7.44 -1.92 -35.63
N THR A 281 -8.46 -2.67 -35.22
CA THR A 281 -9.56 -2.16 -34.40
C THR A 281 -9.24 -2.30 -32.89
N PRO A 282 -9.88 -1.50 -32.02
CA PRO A 282 -9.70 -1.64 -30.59
C PRO A 282 -9.90 -3.07 -30.07
N GLU A 283 -10.89 -3.80 -30.59
CA GLU A 283 -11.21 -5.17 -30.18
C GLU A 283 -10.07 -6.16 -30.49
N THR A 284 -9.27 -5.87 -31.53
CA THR A 284 -8.11 -6.70 -31.89
C THR A 284 -6.84 -6.29 -31.16
N ILE A 285 -6.65 -4.99 -30.89
CA ILE A 285 -5.44 -4.44 -30.26
C ILE A 285 -5.46 -4.69 -28.76
N ILE A 286 -6.57 -4.45 -28.06
CA ILE A 286 -6.65 -4.53 -26.60
C ILE A 286 -6.20 -5.89 -26.06
N PRO A 287 -6.63 -7.05 -26.59
CA PRO A 287 -6.13 -8.34 -26.12
C PRO A 287 -4.61 -8.53 -26.30
N GLN A 288 -4.06 -7.94 -27.37
CA GLN A 288 -2.62 -8.02 -27.66
C GLN A 288 -1.80 -7.18 -26.67
N ILE A 289 -2.29 -5.98 -26.33
CA ILE A 289 -1.71 -5.12 -25.28
C ILE A 289 -1.79 -5.83 -23.93
N VAL A 290 -2.96 -6.34 -23.55
CA VAL A 290 -3.18 -7.03 -22.27
C VAL A 290 -2.20 -8.19 -22.09
N ALA A 291 -1.87 -8.92 -23.16
CA ALA A 291 -0.89 -10.00 -23.12
C ALA A 291 0.56 -9.53 -22.84
N GLY A 292 0.89 -8.29 -23.20
CA GLY A 292 2.22 -7.69 -22.96
C GLY A 292 2.39 -7.09 -21.54
N LEU A 293 1.29 -6.72 -20.87
CA LEU A 293 1.33 -5.99 -19.60
C LEU A 293 2.16 -6.67 -18.50
N PRO A 294 2.05 -8.00 -18.25
CA PRO A 294 2.79 -8.63 -17.15
C PRO A 294 4.32 -8.55 -17.29
N ASN A 295 4.81 -8.47 -18.54
CA ASN A 295 6.24 -8.46 -18.84
C ASN A 295 6.88 -7.06 -18.78
N SER A 296 6.05 -6.03 -18.68
CA SER A 296 6.53 -4.64 -18.77
C SER A 296 7.17 -4.12 -17.49
N PHE A 297 7.03 -4.81 -16.35
CA PHE A 297 7.53 -4.35 -15.06
C PHE A 297 8.78 -5.11 -14.65
N THR A 298 9.83 -4.39 -14.31
CA THR A 298 11.09 -4.96 -13.78
C THR A 298 11.57 -4.19 -12.56
N LEU A 299 12.20 -4.90 -11.60
CA LEU A 299 12.78 -4.28 -10.42
C LEU A 299 14.02 -3.47 -10.80
N VAL A 300 14.09 -2.22 -10.35
CA VAL A 300 15.27 -1.36 -10.46
C VAL A 300 16.02 -1.33 -9.14
N ASP A 301 15.33 -1.03 -8.04
CA ASP A 301 15.94 -0.83 -6.73
C ASP A 301 14.92 -0.99 -5.61
N ILE A 302 15.42 -1.30 -4.41
CA ILE A 302 14.65 -1.27 -3.17
C ILE A 302 15.45 -0.45 -2.15
N THR A 303 14.81 0.57 -1.60
CA THR A 303 15.39 1.37 -0.52
C THR A 303 14.52 1.30 0.73
N VAL A 304 15.14 1.40 1.90
CA VAL A 304 14.46 1.50 3.18
C VAL A 304 14.83 2.82 3.85
N ASN A 305 13.90 3.40 4.57
CA ASN A 305 14.12 4.61 5.35
C ASN A 305 13.41 4.49 6.70
N GLN A 306 14.06 5.02 7.73
CA GLN A 306 13.46 5.23 9.04
C GLN A 306 12.68 6.54 9.01
N GLN A 307 11.48 6.57 9.60
CA GLN A 307 10.76 7.84 9.80
C GLN A 307 11.44 8.72 10.83
#